data_f8aca63b71bbf9ab360e870a77860700
#
_entry.id   f8aca63b71bbf9ab360e870a77860700
#
_cell.length_a   1.000
_cell.length_b   1.000
_cell.length_c   1.000
_cell.angle_alpha   90.00
_cell.angle_beta   90.00
_cell.angle_gamma   90.00
#
_symmetry.space_group_name_H-M   'P 1'
#
loop_
_entity.id
_entity.type
_entity.pdbx_description
1 polymer ?
#
loop_
_entity_poly.entity_id
_entity_poly.type
_entity_poly.pdbx_seq_one_letter_code
_entity_poly.pdbx_strand_id
1 'polypeptide(L)'
;MNWVFGAIACFAIALVATVQYAGSISELRAHLRGIEFHMGPPATAEFSIAEAWKALRFFGVSLALVTGMITGTFRGPRAKIGWILLGLVLVTDLYRANTPWVKSYDWVTRYQSNPVLDMLKEKPWEQRVTAFLDP
;
A
#
# COMPACT_ATOMS: atom_id res chain seq x y z
N MET A 1 8.58 9.34 30.95
CA MET A 1 7.23 8.76 31.17
C MET A 1 6.18 9.22 30.15
N ASN A 2 6.24 10.47 29.72
CA ASN A 2 5.23 11.05 28.78
C ASN A 2 5.19 10.40 27.38
N TRP A 3 6.33 9.92 26.84
CA TRP A 3 6.39 9.32 25.50
C TRP A 3 5.63 8.00 25.39
N VAL A 4 5.62 7.18 26.44
CA VAL A 4 4.86 5.92 26.45
C VAL A 4 3.37 6.20 26.44
N PHE A 5 2.90 7.16 27.25
CA PHE A 5 1.49 7.56 27.23
C PHE A 5 1.09 8.16 25.89
N GLY A 6 1.95 8.98 25.28
CA GLY A 6 1.71 9.53 23.95
C GLY A 6 1.58 8.42 22.89
N ALA A 7 2.46 7.42 22.92
CA ALA A 7 2.41 6.28 22.00
C ALA A 7 1.12 5.46 22.19
N ILE A 8 0.74 5.17 23.44
CA ILE A 8 -0.50 4.46 23.74
C ILE A 8 -1.70 5.25 23.22
N ALA A 9 -1.74 6.56 23.46
CA ALA A 9 -2.84 7.42 22.99
C ALA A 9 -2.92 7.43 21.46
N CYS A 10 -1.80 7.57 20.74
CA CYS A 10 -1.76 7.53 19.28
C CYS A 10 -2.27 6.18 18.75
N PHE A 11 -1.84 5.07 19.35
CA PHE A 11 -2.31 3.74 18.94
C PHE A 11 -3.79 3.55 19.22
N ALA A 12 -4.29 4.01 20.36
CA ALA A 12 -5.71 3.94 20.71
C ALA A 12 -6.58 4.73 19.72
N ILE A 13 -6.16 5.93 19.34
CA ILE A 13 -6.85 6.74 18.32
C ILE A 13 -6.88 6.01 16.98
N ALA A 14 -5.75 5.49 16.52
CA ALA A 14 -5.65 4.74 15.27
C ALA A 14 -6.52 3.47 15.31
N LEU A 15 -6.55 2.77 16.43
CA LEU A 15 -7.41 1.59 16.62
C LEU A 15 -8.89 1.96 16.54
N VAL A 16 -9.34 2.99 17.24
CA VAL A 16 -10.72 3.47 17.19
C VAL A 16 -11.11 3.87 15.77
N ALA A 17 -10.26 4.61 15.07
CA ALA A 17 -10.50 5.00 13.69
C ALA A 17 -10.63 3.77 12.77
N THR A 18 -9.77 2.77 12.93
CA THR A 18 -9.81 1.53 12.13
C THR A 18 -11.08 0.73 12.43
N VAL A 19 -11.49 0.63 13.69
CA VAL A 19 -12.72 -0.06 14.09
C VAL A 19 -13.95 0.63 13.50
N GLN A 20 -14.04 1.97 13.59
CA GLN A 20 -15.12 2.75 12.98
C GLN A 20 -15.15 2.57 11.47
N TYR A 21 -14.01 2.65 10.82
CA TYR A 21 -13.89 2.42 9.37
C TYR A 21 -14.36 1.01 8.98
N ALA A 22 -13.96 -0.01 9.72
CA ALA A 22 -14.40 -1.38 9.49
C ALA A 22 -15.91 -1.57 9.75
N GLY A 23 -16.48 -0.83 10.71
CA GLY A 23 -17.91 -0.84 11.01
C GLY A 23 -18.77 -0.19 9.93
N SER A 24 -18.23 0.73 9.14
CA SER A 24 -18.95 1.43 8.06
C SER A 24 -18.89 0.73 6.70
N ILE A 25 -18.68 -0.59 6.66
CA ILE A 25 -18.53 -1.36 5.41
C ILE A 25 -19.74 -1.23 4.47
N SER A 26 -20.97 -1.14 5.01
CA SER A 26 -22.19 -0.97 4.23
C SER A 26 -22.24 0.37 3.51
N GLU A 27 -21.83 1.43 4.19
CA GLU A 27 -21.75 2.79 3.64
C GLU A 27 -20.64 2.87 2.59
N LEU A 28 -19.49 2.25 2.87
CA LEU A 28 -18.37 2.16 1.93
C LEU A 28 -18.80 1.43 0.66
N ARG A 29 -19.48 0.29 0.76
CA ARG A 29 -20.00 -0.43 -0.39
C ARG A 29 -21.04 0.38 -1.18
N ALA A 30 -21.88 1.15 -0.50
CA ALA A 30 -22.85 2.02 -1.16
C ALA A 30 -22.16 3.14 -1.93
N HIS A 31 -21.14 3.76 -1.35
CA HIS A 31 -20.35 4.80 -2.01
C HIS A 31 -19.61 4.26 -3.24
N LEU A 32 -19.02 3.07 -3.15
CA LEU A 32 -18.26 2.46 -4.23
C LEU A 32 -19.13 1.97 -5.41
N ARG A 33 -20.46 1.83 -5.24
CA ARG A 33 -21.37 1.44 -6.34
C ARG A 33 -21.43 2.46 -7.48
N GLY A 34 -21.11 3.72 -7.20
CA GLY A 34 -21.06 4.78 -8.20
C GLY A 34 -19.71 4.92 -8.90
N ILE A 35 -18.73 4.07 -8.57
CA ILE A 35 -17.37 4.16 -9.08
C ILE A 35 -16.99 2.80 -9.67
N GLU A 36 -16.52 2.79 -10.91
CA GLU A 36 -16.06 1.57 -11.57
C GLU A 36 -14.67 1.15 -11.05
N PHE A 37 -14.60 -0.01 -10.39
CA PHE A 37 -13.36 -0.66 -9.98
C PHE A 37 -13.24 -2.03 -10.61
N HIS A 38 -12.02 -2.44 -10.92
CA HIS A 38 -11.73 -3.73 -11.53
C HIS A 38 -12.19 -4.95 -10.72
N MET A 39 -12.24 -4.82 -9.39
CA MET A 39 -12.66 -5.90 -8.49
C MET A 39 -14.14 -5.86 -8.11
N GLY A 40 -14.84 -4.81 -8.48
CA GLY A 40 -16.21 -4.56 -8.03
C GLY A 40 -16.31 -4.04 -6.57
N PRO A 41 -17.42 -3.37 -6.22
CA PRO A 41 -17.56 -2.64 -4.95
C PRO A 41 -17.41 -3.48 -3.68
N PRO A 42 -17.99 -4.70 -3.57
CA PRO A 42 -17.86 -5.50 -2.35
C PRO A 42 -16.41 -5.94 -2.09
N ALA A 43 -15.73 -6.47 -3.10
CA ALA A 43 -14.34 -6.93 -2.97
C ALA A 43 -13.38 -5.79 -2.68
N THR A 44 -13.60 -4.61 -3.28
CA THR A 44 -12.81 -3.40 -3.02
C THR A 44 -12.97 -2.93 -1.57
N ALA A 45 -14.20 -2.95 -1.02
CA ALA A 45 -14.44 -2.57 0.36
C ALA A 45 -13.77 -3.52 1.35
N GLU A 46 -13.89 -4.83 1.13
CA GLU A 46 -13.26 -5.85 1.97
C GLU A 46 -11.74 -5.76 1.93
N PHE A 47 -11.17 -5.60 0.74
CA PHE A 47 -9.74 -5.38 0.55
C PHE A 47 -9.27 -4.14 1.33
N SER A 48 -9.97 -3.02 1.21
CA SER A 48 -9.62 -1.76 1.88
C SER A 48 -9.61 -1.90 3.41
N ILE A 49 -10.62 -2.59 3.99
CA ILE A 49 -10.67 -2.85 5.42
C ILE A 49 -9.55 -3.80 5.87
N ALA A 50 -9.28 -4.85 5.10
CA ALA A 50 -8.18 -5.76 5.39
C ALA A 50 -6.83 -5.06 5.38
N GLU A 51 -6.61 -4.14 4.44
CA GLU A 51 -5.40 -3.32 4.39
C GLU A 51 -5.32 -2.33 5.56
N ALA A 52 -6.43 -1.74 6.00
CA ALA A 52 -6.46 -0.87 7.18
C ALA A 52 -6.02 -1.62 8.45
N TRP A 53 -6.49 -2.85 8.66
CA TRP A 53 -6.04 -3.70 9.79
C TRP A 53 -4.56 -4.07 9.71
N LYS A 54 -4.05 -4.35 8.52
CA LYS A 54 -2.62 -4.61 8.31
C LYS A 54 -1.79 -3.37 8.63
N ALA A 55 -2.19 -2.21 8.11
CA ALA A 55 -1.52 -0.94 8.37
C ALA A 55 -1.50 -0.61 9.89
N LEU A 56 -2.59 -0.85 10.61
CA LEU A 56 -2.64 -0.67 12.06
C LEU A 56 -1.61 -1.55 12.79
N ARG A 57 -1.44 -2.82 12.37
CA ARG A 57 -0.44 -3.72 12.96
C ARG A 57 0.99 -3.21 12.74
N PHE A 58 1.33 -2.83 11.51
CA PHE A 58 2.65 -2.27 11.19
C PHE A 58 2.90 -0.94 11.92
N PHE A 59 1.88 -0.09 12.02
CA PHE A 59 1.94 1.14 12.81
C PHE A 59 2.23 0.84 14.29
N GLY A 60 1.53 -0.11 14.89
CA GLY A 60 1.75 -0.51 16.28
C GLY A 60 3.16 -1.03 16.55
N VAL A 61 3.69 -1.88 15.67
CA VAL A 61 5.06 -2.40 15.77
C VAL A 61 6.08 -1.27 15.61
N SER A 62 5.92 -0.41 14.62
CA SER A 62 6.81 0.74 14.40
C SER A 62 6.79 1.69 15.61
N LEU A 63 5.61 1.99 16.12
CA LEU A 63 5.43 2.86 17.29
C LEU A 63 6.08 2.26 18.55
N ALA A 64 5.97 0.95 18.77
CA ALA A 64 6.60 0.25 19.88
C ALA A 64 8.14 0.30 19.77
N LEU A 65 8.69 0.09 18.55
CA LEU A 65 10.12 0.17 18.30
C LEU A 65 10.66 1.59 18.56
N VAL A 66 10.00 2.61 17.99
CA VAL A 66 10.38 4.02 18.18
C VAL A 66 10.29 4.40 19.66
N THR A 67 9.22 4.03 20.34
CA THR A 67 9.06 4.28 21.78
C THR A 67 10.16 3.59 22.59
N GLY A 68 10.49 2.34 22.28
CA GLY A 68 11.59 1.61 22.90
C GLY A 68 12.96 2.27 22.67
N MET A 69 13.17 2.87 21.49
CA MET A 69 14.40 3.63 21.21
C MET A 69 14.47 4.92 22.05
N ILE A 70 13.39 5.68 22.13
CA ILE A 70 13.31 6.94 22.88
C ILE A 70 13.43 6.68 24.39
N THR A 71 12.77 5.65 24.92
CA THR A 71 12.80 5.31 26.34
C THR A 71 14.10 4.64 26.77
N GLY A 72 14.95 4.28 25.80
CA GLY A 72 16.29 3.75 26.07
C GLY A 72 16.39 2.23 26.19
N THR A 73 15.34 1.49 25.83
CA THR A 73 15.38 0.02 25.73
C THR A 73 16.47 -0.44 24.76
N PHE A 74 16.65 0.31 23.66
CA PHE A 74 17.69 0.10 22.66
C PHE A 74 18.87 1.07 22.84
N ARG A 75 19.55 1.05 24.00
CA ARG A 75 20.74 1.87 24.26
C ARG A 75 22.05 1.10 24.09
N GLY A 76 23.13 1.83 23.84
CA GLY A 76 24.46 1.26 23.68
C GLY A 76 24.55 0.30 22.48
N PRO A 77 25.11 -0.92 22.63
CA PRO A 77 25.27 -1.88 21.54
C PRO A 77 23.94 -2.30 20.90
N ARG A 78 22.85 -2.24 21.66
CA ARG A 78 21.51 -2.61 21.20
C ARG A 78 20.87 -1.56 20.29
N ALA A 79 21.39 -0.35 20.24
CA ALA A 79 20.87 0.71 19.37
C ALA A 79 20.87 0.29 17.89
N LYS A 80 21.91 -0.39 17.43
CA LYS A 80 21.99 -0.91 16.06
C LYS A 80 20.86 -1.90 15.76
N ILE A 81 20.51 -2.74 16.72
CA ILE A 81 19.41 -3.71 16.57
C ILE A 81 18.07 -2.97 16.40
N GLY A 82 17.81 -1.94 17.21
CA GLY A 82 16.60 -1.13 17.10
C GLY A 82 16.44 -0.50 15.73
N TRP A 83 17.50 0.08 15.17
CA TRP A 83 17.49 0.67 13.83
C TRP A 83 17.28 -0.38 12.72
N ILE A 84 17.93 -1.53 12.82
CA ILE A 84 17.77 -2.63 11.87
C ILE A 84 16.32 -3.14 11.88
N LEU A 85 15.76 -3.38 13.07
CA LEU A 85 14.38 -3.84 13.22
C LEU A 85 13.38 -2.83 12.64
N LEU A 86 13.55 -1.55 12.93
CA LEU A 86 12.72 -0.49 12.38
C LEU A 86 12.82 -0.46 10.84
N GLY A 87 14.03 -0.54 10.29
CA GLY A 87 14.25 -0.59 8.85
C GLY A 87 13.58 -1.81 8.20
N LEU A 88 13.69 -2.99 8.82
CA LEU A 88 13.03 -4.21 8.33
C LEU A 88 11.50 -4.09 8.32
N VAL A 89 10.94 -3.53 9.39
CA VAL A 89 9.48 -3.31 9.47
C VAL A 89 9.03 -2.35 8.37
N LEU A 90 9.72 -1.23 8.17
CA LEU A 90 9.37 -0.24 7.14
C LEU A 90 9.50 -0.82 5.72
N VAL A 91 10.60 -1.52 5.42
CA VAL A 91 10.80 -2.15 4.11
C VAL A 91 9.73 -3.21 3.85
N THR A 92 9.41 -4.03 4.86
CA THR A 92 8.37 -5.07 4.74
C THR A 92 7.00 -4.46 4.50
N ASP A 93 6.65 -3.37 5.21
CA ASP A 93 5.37 -2.69 5.02
C ASP A 93 5.26 -2.05 3.64
N LEU A 94 6.30 -1.35 3.20
CA LEU A 94 6.35 -0.75 1.86
C LEU A 94 6.27 -1.80 0.76
N TYR A 95 7.03 -2.89 0.87
CA TYR A 95 6.98 -4.00 -0.08
C TYR A 95 5.58 -4.59 -0.18
N ARG A 96 4.97 -4.91 0.96
CA ARG A 96 3.63 -5.47 1.05
C ARG A 96 2.58 -4.50 0.47
N ALA A 97 2.65 -3.22 0.82
CA ALA A 97 1.69 -2.22 0.36
C ALA A 97 1.76 -1.99 -1.15
N ASN A 98 2.95 -2.11 -1.74
CA ASN A 98 3.15 -1.89 -3.18
C ASN A 98 2.92 -3.16 -4.01
N THR A 99 3.09 -4.36 -3.46
CA THR A 99 2.97 -5.62 -4.22
C THR A 99 1.65 -5.75 -5.01
N PRO A 100 0.47 -5.40 -4.50
CA PRO A 100 -0.79 -5.48 -5.26
C PRO A 100 -0.85 -4.53 -6.48
N TRP A 101 -0.05 -3.47 -6.46
CA TRP A 101 -0.02 -2.44 -7.51
C TRP A 101 1.05 -2.71 -8.57
N VAL A 102 2.03 -3.58 -8.27
CA VAL A 102 3.06 -3.98 -9.23
C VAL A 102 2.50 -5.05 -10.14
N LYS A 103 2.20 -4.68 -11.37
CA LYS A 103 1.78 -5.61 -12.42
C LYS A 103 2.99 -5.94 -13.30
N SER A 104 3.42 -7.19 -13.27
CA SER A 104 4.41 -7.69 -14.21
C SER A 104 3.71 -8.17 -15.48
N TYR A 105 4.23 -7.75 -16.63
CA TYR A 105 3.77 -8.26 -17.93
C TYR A 105 4.87 -9.10 -18.55
N ASP A 106 4.49 -10.16 -19.21
CA ASP A 106 5.35 -10.77 -20.20
C ASP A 106 5.42 -9.83 -21.42
N TRP A 107 6.42 -8.94 -21.39
CA TRP A 107 6.63 -7.95 -22.45
C TRP A 107 6.94 -8.61 -23.79
N VAL A 108 7.57 -9.80 -23.79
CA VAL A 108 7.90 -10.55 -25.00
C VAL A 108 6.62 -10.94 -25.73
N THR A 109 5.67 -11.56 -25.03
CA THR A 109 4.38 -11.93 -25.61
C THR A 109 3.55 -10.71 -25.99
N ARG A 110 3.59 -9.65 -25.19
CA ARG A 110 2.78 -8.44 -25.42
C ARG A 110 3.30 -7.59 -26.58
N TYR A 111 4.60 -7.59 -26.79
CA TYR A 111 5.25 -6.85 -27.87
C TYR A 111 5.78 -7.76 -28.97
N GLN A 112 5.20 -8.95 -29.11
CA GLN A 112 5.42 -9.79 -30.28
C GLN A 112 5.17 -9.01 -31.55
N SER A 113 6.04 -9.24 -32.54
CA SER A 113 5.90 -8.62 -33.85
C SER A 113 4.53 -8.91 -34.45
N ASN A 114 3.83 -7.87 -34.83
CA ASN A 114 2.61 -7.95 -35.63
C ASN A 114 2.73 -6.95 -36.79
N PRO A 115 1.98 -7.12 -37.88
CA PRO A 115 2.10 -6.28 -39.07
C PRO A 115 2.01 -4.78 -38.79
N VAL A 116 1.19 -4.37 -37.80
CA VAL A 116 1.06 -2.95 -37.42
C VAL A 116 2.31 -2.45 -36.69
N LEU A 117 2.84 -3.23 -35.75
CA LEU A 117 4.06 -2.86 -35.03
C LEU A 117 5.27 -2.83 -35.94
N ASP A 118 5.34 -3.75 -36.91
CA ASP A 118 6.45 -3.79 -37.88
C ASP A 118 6.42 -2.57 -38.80
N MET A 119 5.25 -2.20 -39.29
CA MET A 119 5.07 -0.97 -40.08
C MET A 119 5.47 0.29 -39.28
N LEU A 120 5.14 0.35 -37.96
CA LEU A 120 5.50 1.47 -37.09
C LEU A 120 6.99 1.52 -36.76
N LYS A 121 7.68 0.37 -36.74
CA LYS A 121 9.13 0.29 -36.48
C LYS A 121 9.99 0.78 -37.64
N GLU A 122 9.53 0.68 -38.88
CA GLU A 122 10.28 1.11 -40.05
C GLU A 122 10.58 2.62 -40.01
N LYS A 123 9.62 3.42 -39.50
CA LYS A 123 9.77 4.88 -39.41
C LYS A 123 9.10 5.44 -38.15
N PRO A 124 9.67 5.20 -36.99
CA PRO A 124 9.02 5.55 -35.71
C PRO A 124 8.83 7.05 -35.48
N TRP A 125 9.58 7.90 -36.18
CA TRP A 125 9.48 9.36 -36.09
C TRP A 125 8.39 9.98 -37.00
N GLU A 126 7.90 9.24 -38.00
CA GLU A 126 6.88 9.69 -38.93
C GLU A 126 5.45 9.36 -38.48
N GLN A 127 5.32 8.45 -37.50
CA GLN A 127 4.03 7.91 -37.11
C GLN A 127 3.70 8.21 -35.65
N ARG A 128 2.50 8.75 -35.41
CA ARG A 128 1.96 8.93 -34.07
C ARG A 128 0.75 8.00 -33.90
N VAL A 129 0.81 7.12 -32.93
CA VAL A 129 -0.32 6.28 -32.55
C VAL A 129 -1.09 6.99 -31.46
N THR A 130 -2.32 7.36 -31.74
CA THR A 130 -3.29 7.85 -30.75
C THR A 130 -4.26 6.73 -30.45
N ALA A 131 -4.37 6.34 -29.18
CA ALA A 131 -5.48 5.50 -28.75
C ALA A 131 -6.73 6.38 -28.68
N PHE A 132 -7.71 6.10 -29.55
CA PHE A 132 -9.06 6.62 -29.35
C PHE A 132 -9.68 5.77 -28.24
N LEU A 133 -9.82 6.36 -27.05
CA LEU A 133 -10.71 5.82 -26.04
C LEU A 133 -12.13 6.11 -26.56
N ASP A 134 -12.83 5.06 -27.00
CA ASP A 134 -14.27 5.17 -27.24
C ASP A 134 -14.94 5.58 -25.94
N PRO A 135 -15.87 6.56 -25.97
CA PRO A 135 -16.57 7.05 -24.80
C PRO A 135 -17.47 6.02 -24.14
#